data_aff9ddb82b6d9c36b86a41455fe283b0
#
_entry.id   aff9ddb82b6d9c36b86a41455fe283b0
#
_cell.length_a   1.000
_cell.length_b   1.000
_cell.length_c   1.000
_cell.angle_alpha   90.00
_cell.angle_beta   90.00
_cell.angle_gamma   90.00
#
_symmetry.space_group_name_H-M   'P 1'
#
loop_
_entity.id
_entity.type
_entity.pdbx_description
1 polymer ?
#
loop_
_entity_poly.entity_id
_entity_poly.type
_entity_poly.pdbx_seq_one_letter_code
_entity_poly.pdbx_strand_id
1 'polypeptide(L)' 'MNIELSDEERDLLREVLEEKQKRMIQALDHTDTIDYERMLRQKLDSLEGILGKVSL' A
#
# COMPACT_ATOMS: atom_id res chain seq x y z
N MET A 1 10.58 -4.93 14.14
CA MET A 1 10.55 -6.21 13.40
C MET A 1 11.43 -6.12 12.17
N ASN A 2 12.35 -7.04 12.02
CA ASN A 2 13.22 -7.09 10.84
C ASN A 2 12.81 -8.25 9.96
N ILE A 3 12.64 -7.96 8.68
CA ILE A 3 12.29 -8.97 7.69
C ILE A 3 13.41 -9.02 6.66
N GLU A 4 13.98 -10.21 6.49
CA GLU A 4 14.98 -10.41 5.45
C GLU A 4 14.30 -11.01 4.23
N LEU A 5 14.48 -10.36 3.10
CA LEU A 5 13.88 -10.78 1.83
C LEU A 5 14.97 -10.90 0.78
N SER A 6 14.85 -11.91 -0.06
CA SER A 6 15.68 -12.00 -1.27
C SER A 6 15.25 -10.89 -2.23
N ASP A 7 16.07 -10.63 -3.24
CA ASP A 7 15.73 -9.63 -4.25
C ASP A 7 14.44 -9.98 -4.98
N GLU A 8 14.24 -11.26 -5.28
CA GLU A 8 13.01 -11.70 -5.94
C GLU A 8 11.79 -11.54 -5.05
N GLU A 9 11.94 -11.86 -3.76
CA GLU A 9 10.84 -11.71 -2.81
C GLU A 9 10.49 -10.23 -2.63
N ARG A 10 11.50 -9.37 -2.55
CA ARG A 10 11.28 -7.94 -2.42
C ARG A 10 10.56 -7.37 -3.64
N ASP A 11 10.96 -7.80 -4.84
CA ASP A 11 10.33 -7.34 -6.07
C ASP A 11 8.87 -7.77 -6.14
N LEU A 12 8.59 -9.01 -5.75
CA LEU A 12 7.22 -9.51 -5.74
C LEU A 12 6.36 -8.77 -4.71
N LEU A 13 6.91 -8.54 -3.53
CA LEU A 13 6.20 -7.80 -2.49
C LEU A 13 5.87 -6.39 -2.95
N ARG A 14 6.83 -5.71 -3.58
CA ARG A 14 6.61 -4.37 -4.12
C ARG A 14 5.50 -4.38 -5.16
N GLU A 15 5.49 -5.37 -6.04
CA GLU A 15 4.45 -5.50 -7.06
C GLU A 15 3.06 -5.64 -6.44
N VAL A 16 2.94 -6.51 -5.43
CA VAL A 16 1.67 -6.72 -4.72
C VAL A 16 1.22 -5.44 -4.04
N LEU A 17 2.14 -4.73 -3.39
CA LEU A 17 1.82 -3.49 -2.69
C LEU A 17 1.41 -2.38 -3.66
N GLU A 18 2.05 -2.30 -4.82
CA GLU A 18 1.68 -1.31 -5.83
C GLU A 18 0.29 -1.58 -6.40
N GLU A 19 -0.07 -2.84 -6.61
CA GLU A 19 -1.42 -3.19 -7.03
C GLU A 19 -2.44 -2.79 -5.98
N LYS A 20 -2.14 -3.07 -4.71
CA LYS A 20 -3.03 -2.70 -3.62
C LYS A 20 -3.19 -1.19 -3.54
N GLN A 21 -2.10 -0.45 -3.74
CA GLN A 21 -2.12 1.01 -3.76
C GLN A 21 -3.08 1.53 -4.84
N LYS A 22 -2.99 0.99 -6.04
CA LYS A 22 -3.87 1.39 -7.14
C LYS A 22 -5.34 1.15 -6.81
N ARG A 23 -5.64 -0.02 -6.23
CA ARG A 23 -7.02 -0.35 -5.85
C ARG A 23 -7.55 0.58 -4.78
N MET A 24 -6.71 0.94 -3.81
CA MET A 24 -7.10 1.85 -2.74
C MET A 24 -7.38 3.26 -3.28
N ILE A 25 -6.54 3.73 -4.20
CA ILE A 25 -6.75 5.04 -4.83
C ILE A 25 -8.05 5.04 -5.62
N GLN A 26 -8.34 3.97 -6.36
CA GLN A 26 -9.61 3.84 -7.07
C GLN A 26 -10.80 3.85 -6.12
N ALA A 27 -10.67 3.15 -4.99
CA ALA A 27 -11.73 3.12 -3.98
C ALA A 27 -11.97 4.52 -3.39
N LEU A 28 -10.90 5.30 -3.17
CA LEU A 28 -11.02 6.67 -2.69
C LEU A 28 -11.78 7.55 -3.67
N ASP A 29 -11.57 7.35 -4.95
CA ASP A 29 -12.25 8.14 -5.99
C ASP A 29 -13.74 7.84 -6.07
N HIS A 30 -14.17 6.69 -5.59
CA HIS A 30 -15.55 6.22 -5.71
C HIS A 30 -16.30 6.14 -4.38
N THR A 31 -15.69 6.58 -3.28
CA THR A 31 -16.36 6.50 -2.00
C THR A 31 -17.11 7.80 -1.70
N ASP A 32 -18.34 7.65 -1.18
CA ASP A 32 -19.18 8.78 -0.77
C ASP A 32 -19.23 8.93 0.75
N THR A 33 -18.59 8.02 1.49
CA THR A 33 -18.65 7.99 2.95
C THR A 33 -17.35 8.53 3.53
N ILE A 34 -17.45 9.60 4.33
CA ILE A 34 -16.28 10.27 4.91
C ILE A 34 -15.50 9.35 5.83
N ASP A 35 -16.19 8.57 6.66
CA ASP A 35 -15.53 7.66 7.59
C ASP A 35 -14.74 6.57 6.87
N TYR A 36 -15.31 6.04 5.80
CA TYR A 36 -14.65 5.03 4.98
C TYR A 36 -13.45 5.63 4.26
N GLU A 37 -13.59 6.84 3.76
CA GLU A 37 -12.51 7.57 3.10
C GLU A 37 -11.33 7.77 4.04
N ARG A 38 -11.58 8.19 5.27
CA ARG A 38 -10.54 8.37 6.28
C ARG A 38 -9.79 7.08 6.56
N MET A 39 -10.53 5.98 6.69
CA MET A 39 -9.93 4.66 6.93
C MET A 39 -9.02 4.28 5.76
N LEU A 40 -9.49 4.48 4.53
CA LEU A 40 -8.69 4.17 3.35
C LEU A 40 -7.43 5.02 3.27
N ARG A 41 -7.52 6.30 3.59
CA ARG A 41 -6.36 7.19 3.58
C ARG A 41 -5.32 6.77 4.59
N GLN A 42 -5.73 6.37 5.78
CA GLN A 42 -4.81 5.88 6.80
C GLN A 42 -4.11 4.61 6.34
N LYS A 43 -4.86 3.68 5.74
CA LYS A 43 -4.29 2.45 5.21
C LYS A 43 -3.34 2.73 4.05
N LEU A 44 -3.71 3.67 3.19
CA LEU A 44 -2.87 4.05 2.07
C LEU A 44 -1.55 4.67 2.55
N ASP A 45 -1.60 5.53 3.57
CA ASP A 45 -0.39 6.10 4.15
C ASP A 45 0.54 5.01 4.69
N SER A 46 -0.02 4.03 5.40
CA SER A 46 0.76 2.90 5.91
C SER A 46 1.36 2.09 4.76
N LEU A 47 0.58 1.86 3.72
CA LEU A 47 1.02 1.11 2.55
C LEU A 47 2.17 1.82 1.85
N GLU A 48 2.06 3.13 1.67
CA GLU A 48 3.11 3.92 1.04
C GLU A 48 4.39 3.93 1.88
N GLY A 49 4.25 3.93 3.21
CA GLY A 49 5.39 3.79 4.11
C GLY A 49 6.10 2.46 3.92
N ILE A 50 5.34 1.38 3.79
CA ILE A 50 5.91 0.05 3.55
C ILE A 50 6.60 0.00 2.18
N LEU A 51 5.95 0.57 1.17
CA LEU A 51 6.53 0.63 -0.18
C LEU A 51 7.87 1.35 -0.18
N GLY A 52 7.97 2.46 0.56
CA GLY A 52 9.23 3.18 0.67
C GLY A 52 10.34 2.34 1.28
N LYS A 53 10.01 1.51 2.27
CA LYS A 53 10.99 0.63 2.91
C LYS A 53 11.41 -0.52 2.01
N VAL A 54 10.48 -1.06 1.23
CA VAL A 54 10.74 -2.19 0.35
C VAL A 54 11.51 -1.76 -0.90
N SER A 55 11.38 -0.50 -1.30
CA SER A 55 11.99 0.01 -2.53
C SER A 55 13.45 0.43 -2.37
N LEU A 56 13.99 0.36 -1.17
CA LEU A 56 15.39 0.73 -0.91
C LEU A 56 16.40 -0.31 -1.39
#